data_5429eba7389e7586f8328a39e2137963
#
_entry.id   5429eba7389e7586f8328a39e2137963
#
_cell.length_a   1.000
_cell.length_b   1.000
_cell.length_c   1.000
_cell.angle_alpha   90.00
_cell.angle_beta   90.00
_cell.angle_gamma   90.00
#
_symmetry.space_group_name_H-M   'P 1'
#
loop_
_entity.id
_entity.type
_entity.pdbx_description
1 polymer ?
#
loop_
_entity_poly.entity_id
_entity_poly.type
_entity_poly.pdbx_seq_one_letter_code
_entity_poly.pdbx_strand_id
1 'polypeptide(L)'
;ENADKVLVQTTREMDYYNDDEDVNQAIHLIKEVVRYDDNYNYSRIPQLNGAIATIKNAKNILLESKKQELLALIDQCFSEIDTKAKEDNIKLAGLLNQARVNFDSKKDEISNLNDLITLEAKKQKIFEDTNKYIRSMDKALKPDTATPPKEPTTTTTRRVKEYYRQVIFPTKTIKNEADIDLYLDELKTKLMNLISDGDEVKLK
;
A
#
# COMPACT_ATOMS: atom_id res chain seq x y z
N GLU A 1 22.42 -12.43 18.66
CA GLU A 1 21.16 -12.56 17.94
C GLU A 1 21.17 -13.84 17.12
N ASN A 2 20.05 -14.56 17.07
CA ASN A 2 20.00 -15.88 16.44
C ASN A 2 19.96 -15.71 14.91
N ALA A 3 20.95 -16.23 14.20
CA ALA A 3 21.05 -16.17 12.75
C ALA A 3 19.79 -16.78 12.05
N ASP A 4 19.18 -17.79 12.67
CA ASP A 4 17.94 -18.41 12.17
C ASP A 4 16.77 -17.41 12.14
N LYS A 5 16.64 -16.56 13.16
CA LYS A 5 15.58 -15.53 13.19
C LYS A 5 15.75 -14.52 12.07
N VAL A 6 17.00 -14.07 11.85
CA VAL A 6 17.31 -13.15 10.75
C VAL A 6 16.99 -13.81 9.42
N LEU A 7 17.39 -15.06 9.22
CA LEU A 7 17.13 -15.79 7.99
C LEU A 7 15.62 -15.98 7.72
N VAL A 8 14.85 -16.39 8.73
CA VAL A 8 13.39 -16.56 8.61
C VAL A 8 12.71 -15.25 8.23
N GLN A 9 13.07 -14.15 8.88
CA GLN A 9 12.51 -12.84 8.59
C GLN A 9 12.89 -12.37 7.18
N THR A 10 14.17 -12.46 6.82
CA THR A 10 14.66 -12.06 5.51
C THR A 10 14.05 -12.91 4.39
N THR A 11 13.80 -14.19 4.64
CA THR A 11 13.11 -15.05 3.66
C THR A 11 11.69 -14.60 3.37
N ARG A 12 10.98 -14.07 4.35
CA ARG A 12 9.63 -13.49 4.15
C ARG A 12 9.67 -12.17 3.38
N GLU A 13 10.77 -11.46 3.47
CA GLU A 13 10.98 -10.14 2.87
C GLU A 13 11.84 -10.24 1.59
N MET A 14 12.09 -11.46 1.05
CA MET A 14 13.01 -11.68 -0.08
C MET A 14 12.67 -10.85 -1.32
N ASP A 15 11.39 -10.65 -1.60
CA ASP A 15 10.96 -9.90 -2.78
C ASP A 15 11.43 -8.44 -2.76
N TYR A 16 11.74 -7.91 -1.58
CA TYR A 16 12.27 -6.55 -1.42
C TYR A 16 13.78 -6.46 -1.66
N TYR A 17 14.49 -7.60 -1.66
CA TYR A 17 15.97 -7.66 -1.76
C TYR A 17 16.46 -8.36 -3.03
N ASN A 18 15.56 -8.69 -3.98
CA ASN A 18 15.90 -9.48 -5.16
C ASN A 18 17.09 -8.91 -5.97
N ASP A 19 17.21 -7.59 -6.01
CA ASP A 19 18.23 -6.88 -6.78
C ASP A 19 19.43 -6.44 -5.91
N ASP A 20 19.45 -6.79 -4.62
CA ASP A 20 20.54 -6.46 -3.70
C ASP A 20 21.52 -7.62 -3.59
N GLU A 21 22.64 -7.52 -4.34
CA GLU A 21 23.65 -8.57 -4.40
C GLU A 21 24.34 -8.82 -3.04
N ASP A 22 24.58 -7.76 -2.26
CA ASP A 22 25.21 -7.86 -0.95
C ASP A 22 24.31 -8.60 0.05
N VAL A 23 23.01 -8.32 0.03
CA VAL A 23 22.04 -9.05 0.85
C VAL A 23 21.94 -10.51 0.43
N ASN A 24 21.91 -10.79 -0.88
CA ASN A 24 21.85 -12.16 -1.39
C ASN A 24 23.10 -12.97 -1.01
N GLN A 25 24.29 -12.38 -1.07
CA GLN A 25 25.53 -13.01 -0.61
C GLN A 25 25.52 -13.24 0.90
N ALA A 26 25.03 -12.28 1.68
CA ALA A 26 24.90 -12.42 3.13
C ALA A 26 23.93 -13.55 3.52
N ILE A 27 22.79 -13.66 2.85
CA ILE A 27 21.82 -14.76 3.03
C ILE A 27 22.46 -16.11 2.69
N HIS A 28 23.19 -16.18 1.60
CA HIS A 28 23.89 -17.41 1.20
C HIS A 28 24.88 -17.85 2.27
N LEU A 29 25.70 -16.92 2.76
CA LEU A 29 26.66 -17.20 3.83
C LEU A 29 25.99 -17.71 5.12
N ILE A 30 24.88 -17.08 5.54
CA ILE A 30 24.15 -17.53 6.72
C ILE A 30 23.59 -18.94 6.50
N LYS A 31 23.00 -19.22 5.33
CA LYS A 31 22.47 -20.54 4.98
C LYS A 31 23.55 -21.61 5.00
N GLU A 32 24.73 -21.31 4.46
CA GLU A 32 25.84 -22.25 4.49
C GLU A 32 26.27 -22.58 5.92
N VAL A 33 26.44 -21.55 6.76
CA VAL A 33 26.92 -21.77 8.13
C VAL A 33 25.88 -22.46 9.01
N VAL A 34 24.58 -22.16 8.83
CA VAL A 34 23.49 -22.80 9.59
C VAL A 34 23.27 -24.25 9.19
N ARG A 35 23.52 -24.61 7.90
CA ARG A 35 23.36 -25.98 7.40
C ARG A 35 24.52 -26.92 7.71
N TYR A 36 25.70 -26.38 8.07
CA TYR A 36 26.84 -27.19 8.42
C TYR A 36 26.66 -27.73 9.85
N ASP A 37 26.26 -28.99 9.91
CA ASP A 37 26.09 -29.77 11.15
C ASP A 37 27.43 -30.14 11.81
N ASP A 38 28.55 -29.88 11.11
CA ASP A 38 29.88 -30.12 11.61
C ASP A 38 30.36 -28.95 12.50
N ASN A 39 30.19 -29.20 13.75
CA ASN A 39 30.72 -28.54 14.91
C ASN A 39 31.98 -27.67 14.65
N TYR A 40 31.85 -26.39 15.03
CA TYR A 40 32.96 -25.53 15.48
C TYR A 40 33.85 -24.91 14.40
N ASN A 41 33.25 -24.37 13.33
CA ASN A 41 34.05 -23.45 12.51
C ASN A 41 34.00 -22.02 13.10
N TYR A 42 34.66 -21.86 14.27
CA TYR A 42 34.72 -20.57 14.97
C TYR A 42 35.29 -19.44 14.08
N SER A 43 36.05 -19.78 13.02
CA SER A 43 36.57 -18.80 12.08
C SER A 43 35.50 -18.12 11.23
N ARG A 44 34.29 -18.70 11.12
CA ARG A 44 33.16 -18.14 10.36
C ARG A 44 32.23 -17.28 11.21
N ILE A 45 32.33 -17.30 12.55
CA ILE A 45 31.49 -16.47 13.41
C ILE A 45 31.62 -14.97 13.12
N PRO A 46 32.81 -14.39 12.92
CA PRO A 46 32.95 -13.00 12.52
C PRO A 46 32.27 -12.67 11.19
N GLN A 47 32.32 -13.60 10.22
CA GLN A 47 31.67 -13.45 8.92
C GLN A 47 30.15 -13.44 9.03
N LEU A 48 29.58 -14.29 9.92
CA LEU A 48 28.15 -14.28 10.24
C LEU A 48 27.68 -12.94 10.80
N ASN A 49 28.46 -12.36 11.73
CA ASN A 49 28.12 -11.07 12.29
C ASN A 49 28.13 -9.98 11.20
N GLY A 50 29.08 -10.02 10.28
CA GLY A 50 29.12 -9.15 9.12
C GLY A 50 27.87 -9.32 8.22
N ALA A 51 27.53 -10.55 7.85
CA ALA A 51 26.36 -10.85 7.02
C ALA A 51 25.05 -10.39 7.68
N ILE A 52 24.87 -10.64 8.97
CA ILE A 52 23.72 -10.15 9.75
C ILE A 52 23.66 -8.63 9.73
N ALA A 53 24.80 -7.95 9.90
CA ALA A 53 24.87 -6.50 9.86
C ALA A 53 24.48 -5.93 8.50
N THR A 54 24.96 -6.55 7.40
CA THR A 54 24.59 -6.18 6.02
C THR A 54 23.07 -6.25 5.82
N ILE A 55 22.43 -7.37 6.18
CA ILE A 55 20.99 -7.54 6.05
C ILE A 55 20.22 -6.49 6.87
N LYS A 56 20.63 -6.25 8.10
CA LYS A 56 19.99 -5.24 8.98
C LYS A 56 20.10 -3.84 8.42
N ASN A 57 21.27 -3.48 7.91
CA ASN A 57 21.49 -2.17 7.30
C ASN A 57 20.62 -1.97 6.06
N ALA A 58 20.60 -2.95 5.16
CA ALA A 58 19.75 -2.92 3.96
C ALA A 58 18.27 -2.79 4.35
N LYS A 59 17.82 -3.58 5.34
CA LYS A 59 16.45 -3.48 5.87
C LYS A 59 16.14 -2.09 6.40
N ASN A 60 17.02 -1.50 7.21
CA ASN A 60 16.79 -0.18 7.80
C ASN A 60 16.71 0.90 6.73
N ILE A 61 17.58 0.86 5.71
CA ILE A 61 17.55 1.78 4.58
C ILE A 61 16.23 1.66 3.82
N LEU A 62 15.81 0.44 3.54
CA LEU A 62 14.57 0.17 2.81
C LEU A 62 13.33 0.57 3.62
N LEU A 63 13.31 0.28 4.92
CA LEU A 63 12.25 0.70 5.84
C LEU A 63 12.09 2.22 5.83
N GLU A 64 13.19 2.94 5.97
CA GLU A 64 13.16 4.40 6.01
C GLU A 64 12.69 4.97 4.67
N SER A 65 13.20 4.45 3.54
CA SER A 65 12.76 4.84 2.21
C SER A 65 11.25 4.61 2.02
N LYS A 66 10.73 3.45 2.43
CA LYS A 66 9.31 3.12 2.33
C LYS A 66 8.43 3.98 3.25
N LYS A 67 8.91 4.29 4.45
CA LYS A 67 8.21 5.24 5.34
C LYS A 67 8.08 6.60 4.69
N GLN A 68 9.15 7.15 4.13
CA GLN A 68 9.14 8.44 3.46
C GLN A 68 8.20 8.45 2.25
N GLU A 69 8.18 7.38 1.44
CA GLU A 69 7.23 7.22 0.34
C GLU A 69 5.78 7.28 0.83
N LEU A 70 5.45 6.57 1.92
CA LEU A 70 4.10 6.54 2.47
C LEU A 70 3.68 7.84 3.12
N LEU A 71 4.61 8.53 3.81
CA LEU A 71 4.34 9.85 4.38
C LEU A 71 4.05 10.88 3.29
N ALA A 72 4.84 10.88 2.21
CA ALA A 72 4.59 11.73 1.06
C ALA A 72 3.23 11.42 0.39
N LEU A 73 2.88 10.13 0.28
CA LEU A 73 1.57 9.71 -0.23
C LEU A 73 0.42 10.21 0.65
N ILE A 74 0.56 10.16 1.98
CA ILE A 74 -0.42 10.71 2.91
C ILE A 74 -0.62 12.21 2.67
N ASP A 75 0.48 12.96 2.52
CA ASP A 75 0.40 14.40 2.28
C ASP A 75 -0.30 14.71 0.95
N GLN A 76 0.01 13.96 -0.10
CA GLN A 76 -0.67 14.07 -1.38
C GLN A 76 -2.17 13.78 -1.26
N CYS A 77 -2.54 12.66 -0.66
CA CYS A 77 -3.93 12.26 -0.47
C CYS A 77 -4.71 13.27 0.39
N PHE A 78 -4.09 13.79 1.44
CA PHE A 78 -4.72 14.82 2.26
C PHE A 78 -4.90 16.14 1.50
N SER A 79 -3.94 16.53 0.67
CA SER A 79 -4.05 17.72 -0.20
C SER A 79 -5.23 17.62 -1.18
N GLU A 80 -5.54 16.43 -1.68
CA GLU A 80 -6.72 16.20 -2.53
C GLU A 80 -8.03 16.39 -1.75
N ILE A 81 -8.09 15.88 -0.51
CA ILE A 81 -9.24 16.07 0.38
C ILE A 81 -9.40 17.54 0.73
N ASP A 82 -8.31 18.24 1.05
CA ASP A 82 -8.33 19.69 1.35
C ASP A 82 -8.79 20.51 0.16
N THR A 83 -8.35 20.16 -1.03
CA THR A 83 -8.80 20.80 -2.28
C THR A 83 -10.28 20.60 -2.50
N LYS A 84 -10.79 19.39 -2.25
CA LYS A 84 -12.21 19.09 -2.34
C LYS A 84 -13.03 19.85 -1.29
N ALA A 85 -12.51 20.01 -0.07
CA ALA A 85 -13.16 20.75 0.99
C ALA A 85 -13.35 22.24 0.67
N LYS A 86 -12.53 22.81 -0.22
CA LYS A 86 -12.65 24.22 -0.68
C LYS A 86 -13.89 24.49 -1.53
N GLU A 87 -14.56 23.44 -2.05
CA GLU A 87 -15.82 23.63 -2.79
C GLU A 87 -16.94 24.19 -1.91
N ASP A 88 -17.00 23.80 -0.62
CA ASP A 88 -17.89 24.39 0.38
C ASP A 88 -17.26 24.27 1.78
N ASN A 89 -16.44 25.23 2.14
CA ASN A 89 -15.69 25.23 3.40
C ASN A 89 -16.56 25.12 4.66
N ILE A 90 -17.81 25.60 4.61
CA ILE A 90 -18.69 25.59 5.80
C ILE A 90 -19.25 24.19 6.00
N LYS A 91 -19.83 23.61 4.94
CA LYS A 91 -20.45 22.28 5.02
C LYS A 91 -19.42 21.16 5.23
N LEU A 92 -18.24 21.31 4.66
CA LEU A 92 -17.22 20.26 4.63
C LEU A 92 -16.19 20.36 5.76
N ALA A 93 -16.19 21.43 6.56
CA ALA A 93 -15.24 21.66 7.66
C ALA A 93 -15.14 20.46 8.63
N GLY A 94 -16.28 19.88 8.99
CA GLY A 94 -16.32 18.72 9.90
C GLY A 94 -15.65 17.48 9.31
N LEU A 95 -15.90 17.20 8.02
CA LEU A 95 -15.30 16.07 7.32
C LEU A 95 -13.80 16.28 7.11
N LEU A 96 -13.37 17.51 6.79
CA LEU A 96 -11.96 17.86 6.66
C LEU A 96 -11.20 17.67 7.98
N ASN A 97 -11.77 18.10 9.10
CA ASN A 97 -11.15 17.90 10.41
C ASN A 97 -11.04 16.42 10.78
N GLN A 98 -12.08 15.61 10.50
CA GLN A 98 -12.02 14.17 10.70
C GLN A 98 -10.93 13.51 9.83
N ALA A 99 -10.83 13.92 8.57
CA ALA A 99 -9.77 13.45 7.68
C ALA A 99 -8.39 13.79 8.24
N ARG A 100 -8.18 15.06 8.68
CA ARG A 100 -6.90 15.50 9.26
C ARG A 100 -6.48 14.61 10.43
N VAL A 101 -7.35 14.43 11.43
CA VAL A 101 -7.05 13.59 12.59
C VAL A 101 -6.73 12.15 12.18
N ASN A 102 -7.46 11.60 11.21
CA ASN A 102 -7.21 10.24 10.72
C ASN A 102 -5.85 10.12 10.03
N PHE A 103 -5.52 11.06 9.16
CA PHE A 103 -4.25 11.01 8.40
C PHE A 103 -3.05 11.33 9.28
N ASP A 104 -3.17 12.22 10.28
CA ASP A 104 -2.13 12.47 11.27
C ASP A 104 -1.85 11.20 12.11
N SER A 105 -2.90 10.51 12.57
CA SER A 105 -2.76 9.22 13.26
C SER A 105 -2.07 8.16 12.40
N LYS A 106 -2.31 8.16 11.08
CA LYS A 106 -1.63 7.24 10.16
C LYS A 106 -0.14 7.58 9.98
N LYS A 107 0.21 8.86 9.97
CA LYS A 107 1.63 9.27 9.95
C LYS A 107 2.38 8.76 11.17
N ASP A 108 1.76 8.91 12.36
CA ASP A 108 2.33 8.40 13.60
C ASP A 108 2.46 6.87 13.57
N GLU A 109 1.45 6.17 13.08
CA GLU A 109 1.49 4.71 12.93
C GLU A 109 2.61 4.27 12.00
N ILE A 110 2.73 4.87 10.80
CA ILE A 110 3.78 4.54 9.82
C ILE A 110 5.17 4.82 10.37
N SER A 111 5.36 5.93 11.07
CA SER A 111 6.65 6.30 11.66
C SER A 111 7.15 5.26 12.65
N ASN A 112 6.24 4.59 13.37
CA ASN A 112 6.55 3.59 14.39
C ASN A 112 6.64 2.15 13.85
N LEU A 113 6.25 1.89 12.58
CA LEU A 113 6.32 0.55 12.00
C LEU A 113 7.76 0.15 11.68
N ASN A 114 8.07 -1.14 11.92
CA ASN A 114 9.39 -1.74 11.65
C ASN A 114 9.29 -3.01 10.80
N ASP A 115 8.20 -3.16 10.04
CA ASP A 115 7.92 -4.31 9.21
C ASP A 115 7.54 -3.87 7.78
N LEU A 116 8.30 -4.34 6.78
CA LEU A 116 8.14 -3.95 5.38
C LEU A 116 6.80 -4.40 4.78
N ILE A 117 6.35 -5.61 5.13
CA ILE A 117 5.10 -6.17 4.63
C ILE A 117 3.92 -5.36 5.14
N THR A 118 3.96 -5.01 6.42
CA THR A 118 2.92 -4.17 7.04
C THR A 118 2.90 -2.76 6.43
N LEU A 119 4.06 -2.17 6.14
CA LEU A 119 4.15 -0.87 5.47
C LEU A 119 3.50 -0.91 4.08
N GLU A 120 3.79 -1.94 3.28
CA GLU A 120 3.19 -2.06 1.94
C GLU A 120 1.67 -2.19 2.00
N ALA A 121 1.13 -2.95 2.98
CA ALA A 121 -0.32 -3.06 3.18
C ALA A 121 -0.98 -1.72 3.55
N LYS A 122 -0.25 -0.77 4.17
CA LYS A 122 -0.79 0.56 4.50
C LYS A 122 -1.07 1.42 3.27
N LYS A 123 -0.35 1.24 2.19
CA LYS A 123 -0.53 2.00 0.94
C LYS A 123 -1.97 1.90 0.43
N GLN A 124 -2.48 0.68 0.33
CA GLN A 124 -3.86 0.44 -0.10
C GLN A 124 -4.88 1.12 0.82
N LYS A 125 -4.67 1.03 2.13
CA LYS A 125 -5.59 1.62 3.11
C LYS A 125 -5.62 3.14 3.08
N ILE A 126 -4.50 3.80 2.75
CA ILE A 126 -4.44 5.26 2.56
C ILE A 126 -5.38 5.67 1.42
N PHE A 127 -5.32 4.99 0.28
CA PHE A 127 -6.19 5.27 -0.86
C PHE A 127 -7.67 5.00 -0.57
N GLU A 128 -7.98 3.90 0.12
CA GLU A 128 -9.35 3.57 0.52
C GLU A 128 -9.96 4.68 1.40
N ASP A 129 -9.21 5.14 2.40
CA ASP A 129 -9.67 6.20 3.29
C ASP A 129 -9.80 7.54 2.56
N THR A 130 -8.88 7.87 1.66
CA THR A 130 -8.97 9.06 0.78
C THR A 130 -10.27 9.04 -0.02
N ASN A 131 -10.53 7.94 -0.72
CA ASN A 131 -11.76 7.77 -1.49
C ASN A 131 -13.03 7.85 -0.62
N LYS A 132 -12.97 7.31 0.60
CA LYS A 132 -14.09 7.39 1.56
C LYS A 132 -14.41 8.83 1.92
N TYR A 133 -13.40 9.65 2.24
CA TYR A 133 -13.62 11.07 2.58
C TYR A 133 -14.13 11.85 1.39
N ILE A 134 -13.55 11.70 0.21
CA ILE A 134 -14.01 12.39 -1.00
C ILE A 134 -15.47 12.05 -1.30
N ARG A 135 -15.86 10.77 -1.24
CA ARG A 135 -17.25 10.35 -1.44
C ARG A 135 -18.20 10.92 -0.37
N SER A 136 -17.75 11.02 0.87
CA SER A 136 -18.55 11.62 1.94
C SER A 136 -18.77 13.11 1.70
N MET A 137 -17.75 13.82 1.22
CA MET A 137 -17.85 15.22 0.82
C MET A 137 -18.78 15.41 -0.38
N ASP A 138 -18.67 14.55 -1.41
CA ASP A 138 -19.60 14.59 -2.56
C ASP A 138 -21.05 14.37 -2.15
N LYS A 139 -21.31 13.52 -1.15
CA LYS A 139 -22.65 13.31 -0.62
C LYS A 139 -23.16 14.55 0.14
N ALA A 140 -22.28 15.18 0.92
CA ALA A 140 -22.64 16.38 1.68
C ALA A 140 -22.91 17.61 0.77
N LEU A 141 -22.28 17.67 -0.39
CA LEU A 141 -22.48 18.76 -1.37
C LEU A 141 -23.77 18.60 -2.19
N LYS A 142 -24.34 17.40 -2.27
CA LYS A 142 -25.61 17.22 -2.96
C LYS A 142 -26.73 17.97 -2.23
N PRO A 143 -27.57 18.77 -2.92
CA PRO A 143 -28.70 19.41 -2.29
C PRO A 143 -29.66 18.34 -1.75
N ASP A 144 -30.18 18.55 -0.52
CA ASP A 144 -31.26 17.76 0.05
C ASP A 144 -32.49 17.87 -0.84
N THR A 145 -32.66 16.96 -1.77
CA THR A 145 -33.94 16.76 -2.47
C THR A 145 -34.86 15.95 -1.56
N ALA A 146 -35.31 16.60 -0.49
CA ALA A 146 -36.40 16.10 0.30
C ALA A 146 -37.72 16.49 -0.37
N THR A 147 -38.20 15.65 -1.26
CA THR A 147 -39.65 15.44 -1.50
C THR A 147 -39.84 14.11 -2.23
N PRO A 148 -40.72 13.22 -1.76
CA PRO A 148 -40.92 11.95 -2.40
C PRO A 148 -41.71 12.15 -3.71
N PRO A 149 -41.22 11.77 -4.87
CA PRO A 149 -42.05 11.69 -6.06
C PRO A 149 -42.73 10.33 -6.12
N LYS A 150 -44.00 10.40 -6.44
CA LYS A 150 -44.80 9.29 -6.96
C LYS A 150 -44.16 8.70 -8.22
N GLU A 151 -44.04 7.40 -8.19
CA GLU A 151 -44.03 6.37 -9.27
C GLU A 151 -43.42 6.59 -10.65
N PRO A 152 -43.10 5.46 -11.36
CA PRO A 152 -41.74 5.26 -11.88
C PRO A 152 -41.69 5.46 -13.40
N THR A 153 -40.70 6.18 -13.84
CA THR A 153 -40.21 6.02 -15.21
C THR A 153 -38.77 5.52 -15.13
N THR A 154 -38.59 4.31 -15.54
CA THR A 154 -37.33 3.59 -15.66
C THR A 154 -36.34 4.32 -16.57
N THR A 155 -35.59 5.22 -16.00
CA THR A 155 -34.37 5.71 -16.64
C THR A 155 -33.22 5.24 -15.74
N THR A 156 -32.57 4.19 -16.14
CA THR A 156 -31.37 3.64 -15.47
C THR A 156 -30.27 4.68 -15.54
N THR A 157 -30.22 5.56 -14.53
CA THR A 157 -29.13 6.52 -14.41
C THR A 157 -27.90 5.75 -13.97
N ARG A 158 -27.04 5.42 -14.90
CA ARG A 158 -25.72 4.82 -14.61
C ARG A 158 -24.96 5.75 -13.69
N ARG A 159 -24.52 5.24 -12.54
CA ARG A 159 -23.68 5.96 -11.59
C ARG A 159 -22.26 5.87 -12.06
N VAL A 160 -21.58 7.01 -12.21
CA VAL A 160 -20.14 7.04 -12.51
C VAL A 160 -19.38 6.93 -11.19
N LYS A 161 -18.62 5.85 -11.03
CA LYS A 161 -17.68 5.67 -9.91
C LYS A 161 -16.28 6.04 -10.38
N GLU A 162 -15.64 6.97 -9.67
CA GLU A 162 -14.26 7.37 -9.94
C GLU A 162 -13.31 6.64 -9.01
N TYR A 163 -12.24 6.08 -9.54
CA TYR A 163 -11.23 5.37 -8.77
C TYR A 163 -9.83 5.86 -9.14
N TYR A 164 -8.94 5.91 -8.15
CA TYR A 164 -7.53 6.12 -8.42
C TYR A 164 -6.95 4.92 -9.14
N ARG A 165 -6.15 5.15 -10.18
CA ARG A 165 -5.53 4.08 -10.97
C ARG A 165 -4.73 3.12 -10.10
N GLN A 166 -4.00 3.62 -9.10
CA GLN A 166 -3.19 2.81 -8.19
C GLN A 166 -4.00 1.80 -7.36
N VAL A 167 -5.30 2.07 -7.13
CA VAL A 167 -6.19 1.13 -6.40
C VAL A 167 -6.64 -0.01 -7.30
N ILE A 168 -6.75 0.23 -8.59
CA ILE A 168 -7.27 -0.74 -9.57
C ILE A 168 -6.12 -1.55 -10.17
N PHE A 169 -5.03 -0.89 -10.50
CA PHE A 169 -3.88 -1.54 -11.13
C PHE A 169 -3.07 -2.35 -10.10
N PRO A 170 -2.91 -3.67 -10.32
CA PRO A 170 -2.07 -4.49 -9.45
C PRO A 170 -0.62 -4.04 -9.52
N THR A 171 0.05 -4.00 -8.38
CA THR A 171 1.50 -3.74 -8.32
C THR A 171 2.22 -5.07 -8.53
N LYS A 172 2.60 -5.39 -9.76
CA LYS A 172 3.39 -6.57 -10.10
C LYS A 172 4.58 -6.21 -10.98
N THR A 173 5.69 -6.85 -10.73
CA THR A 173 6.84 -6.79 -11.64
C THR A 173 6.57 -7.75 -12.80
N ILE A 174 6.51 -7.22 -14.02
CA ILE A 174 6.32 -7.99 -15.25
C ILE A 174 7.69 -8.35 -15.81
N LYS A 175 7.98 -9.65 -15.92
CA LYS A 175 9.28 -10.17 -16.41
C LYS A 175 9.17 -10.92 -17.74
N ASN A 176 7.98 -11.39 -18.10
CA ASN A 176 7.73 -12.19 -19.29
C ASN A 176 6.28 -12.02 -19.77
N GLU A 177 5.96 -12.59 -20.94
CA GLU A 177 4.66 -12.50 -21.56
C GLU A 177 3.53 -13.13 -20.70
N ALA A 178 3.82 -14.25 -20.02
CA ALA A 178 2.84 -14.87 -19.12
C ALA A 178 2.48 -13.98 -17.92
N ASP A 179 3.40 -13.15 -17.44
CA ASP A 179 3.13 -12.17 -16.38
C ASP A 179 2.19 -11.07 -16.88
N ILE A 180 2.26 -10.71 -18.17
CA ILE A 180 1.34 -9.75 -18.81
C ILE A 180 -0.06 -10.31 -18.82
N ASP A 181 -0.24 -11.56 -19.23
CA ASP A 181 -1.56 -12.21 -19.31
C ASP A 181 -2.19 -12.29 -17.92
N LEU A 182 -1.44 -12.73 -16.91
CA LEU A 182 -1.91 -12.76 -15.53
C LEU A 182 -2.28 -11.37 -14.99
N TYR A 183 -1.50 -10.36 -15.34
CA TYR A 183 -1.78 -8.98 -14.95
C TYR A 183 -3.06 -8.47 -15.58
N LEU A 184 -3.26 -8.72 -16.87
CA LEU A 184 -4.45 -8.31 -17.60
C LEU A 184 -5.71 -9.03 -17.09
N ASP A 185 -5.64 -10.31 -16.77
CA ASP A 185 -6.76 -11.07 -16.20
C ASP A 185 -7.15 -10.56 -14.81
N GLU A 186 -6.16 -10.25 -13.96
CA GLU A 186 -6.42 -9.68 -12.65
C GLU A 186 -7.04 -8.28 -12.75
N LEU A 187 -6.51 -7.44 -13.65
CA LEU A 187 -7.07 -6.12 -13.93
C LEU A 187 -8.50 -6.22 -14.46
N LYS A 188 -8.74 -7.11 -15.42
CA LYS A 188 -10.07 -7.37 -15.98
C LYS A 188 -11.05 -7.79 -14.90
N THR A 189 -10.65 -8.72 -14.04
CA THR A 189 -11.48 -9.20 -12.92
C THR A 189 -11.85 -8.06 -11.97
N LYS A 190 -10.89 -7.22 -11.61
CA LYS A 190 -11.14 -6.05 -10.76
C LYS A 190 -12.11 -5.06 -11.42
N LEU A 191 -11.89 -4.74 -12.69
CA LEU A 191 -12.78 -3.84 -13.44
C LEU A 191 -14.19 -4.42 -13.58
N MET A 192 -14.33 -5.71 -13.89
CA MET A 192 -15.63 -6.38 -14.00
C MET A 192 -16.39 -6.35 -12.67
N ASN A 193 -15.72 -6.58 -11.55
CA ASN A 193 -16.34 -6.47 -10.22
C ASN A 193 -16.82 -5.04 -9.91
N LEU A 194 -16.11 -4.01 -10.40
CA LEU A 194 -16.52 -2.62 -10.24
C LEU A 194 -17.73 -2.24 -11.13
N ILE A 195 -17.89 -2.91 -12.27
CA ILE A 195 -18.96 -2.65 -13.24
C ILE A 195 -20.18 -3.55 -12.97
N SER A 196 -20.05 -4.64 -12.17
CA SER A 196 -21.09 -5.65 -11.95
C SER A 196 -22.43 -5.07 -11.46
N ASP A 197 -22.40 -3.90 -10.82
CA ASP A 197 -23.58 -3.20 -10.32
C ASP A 197 -24.24 -2.28 -11.39
N GLY A 198 -23.79 -2.34 -12.64
CA GLY A 198 -24.27 -1.50 -13.73
C GLY A 198 -23.78 -0.04 -13.69
N ASP A 199 -22.80 0.26 -12.86
CA ASP A 199 -22.20 1.58 -12.75
C ASP A 199 -21.10 1.81 -13.79
N GLU A 200 -20.85 3.07 -14.15
CA GLU A 200 -19.70 3.47 -14.97
C GLU A 200 -18.47 3.69 -14.06
N VAL A 201 -17.31 3.18 -14.52
CA VAL A 201 -16.03 3.33 -13.82
C VAL A 201 -15.18 4.36 -14.56
N LYS A 202 -14.83 5.44 -13.89
CA LYS A 202 -13.88 6.43 -14.39
C LYS A 202 -12.56 6.32 -13.63
N LEU A 203 -11.48 6.05 -14.38
CA LEU A 203 -10.13 6.00 -13.86
C LEU A 203 -9.50 7.39 -13.89
N LYS A 204 -8.96 7.82 -12.74
CA LYS A 204 -8.21 9.08 -12.61
C LYS A 204 -6.71 8.85 -12.57
#